data_24b754860a4817a887e74c802bf47df1
#
_entry.id   24b754860a4817a887e74c802bf47df1
#
_cell.length_a   1.000
_cell.length_b   1.000
_cell.length_c   1.000
_cell.angle_alpha   90.00
_cell.angle_beta   90.00
_cell.angle_gamma   90.00
#
_symmetry.space_group_name_H-M   'P 1'
#
loop_
_entity.id
_entity.type
_entity.pdbx_description
1 polymer ?
#
loop_
_entity_poly.entity_id
_entity_poly.type
_entity_poly.pdbx_seq_one_letter_code
_entity_poly.pdbx_strand_id
1 'polypeptide(L)'
;MQFANCVPELMCSDERYVYPSELSTFSSVSARQRMITTGSIGRSWASNYTTAARLPLHPSIGPPNAPYPPYGFSLHSQKESQFLDTASVPHAESELSHSALSFVHGGLSPSYSNLSPFPEKINELGHSLLSKLQHRKQPPPHPPNPYPGLPHDTTEEEEELYGSNGPLWYRGWAMQTEAKVCSEVDAVLKKTGTRRMIMGHTPDFHVRQHLLEPQQRLI
;
A
#
# COMPACT_ATOMS: atom_id res chain seq x y z
N MET A 1 3.40 11.03 6.35
CA MET A 1 3.06 10.00 5.36
C MET A 1 3.95 10.01 4.09
N GLN A 2 4.95 10.84 4.02
CA GLN A 2 5.92 10.90 2.88
C GLN A 2 6.97 9.77 2.88
N PHE A 3 6.92 8.87 3.84
CA PHE A 3 7.97 7.87 4.06
C PHE A 3 7.87 6.60 3.22
N ALA A 4 6.70 6.28 2.68
CA ALA A 4 6.49 5.00 2.00
C ALA A 4 7.23 4.88 0.65
N ASN A 5 7.38 5.97 -0.10
CA ASN A 5 8.21 5.98 -1.32
C ASN A 5 9.69 6.12 -1.01
N CYS A 6 10.01 6.82 0.08
CA CYS A 6 11.39 7.10 0.40
C CYS A 6 12.18 5.85 0.80
N VAL A 7 11.55 4.83 1.38
CA VAL A 7 12.30 3.69 1.92
C VAL A 7 12.94 2.83 0.82
N PRO A 8 12.23 2.36 -0.20
CA PRO A 8 12.87 1.64 -1.31
C PRO A 8 13.84 2.52 -2.12
N GLU A 9 13.48 3.77 -2.38
CA GLU A 9 14.32 4.71 -3.14
C GLU A 9 15.59 5.07 -2.38
N LEU A 10 15.49 5.37 -1.09
CA LEU A 10 16.63 5.62 -0.22
C LEU A 10 17.57 4.41 -0.13
N MET A 11 17.01 3.21 -0.06
CA MET A 11 17.78 1.96 -0.06
C MET A 11 18.37 1.67 -1.44
N CYS A 12 17.75 2.12 -2.50
CA CYS A 12 18.24 2.02 -3.88
C CYS A 12 19.31 3.06 -4.22
N SER A 13 19.70 3.93 -3.30
CA SER A 13 20.60 5.06 -3.56
C SER A 13 20.04 6.09 -4.53
N ASP A 14 18.74 6.19 -4.62
CA ASP A 14 18.07 7.22 -5.39
C ASP A 14 18.00 8.51 -4.57
N GLU A 15 18.78 9.49 -4.95
CA GLU A 15 18.91 10.77 -4.24
C GLU A 15 18.02 11.86 -4.85
N ARG A 16 17.22 11.56 -5.89
CA ARG A 16 16.37 12.55 -6.58
C ARG A 16 15.39 13.27 -5.66
N TYR A 17 14.97 12.60 -4.60
CA TYR A 17 14.02 13.12 -3.63
C TYR A 17 14.66 13.55 -2.31
N VAL A 18 15.98 13.64 -2.29
CA VAL A 18 16.75 14.01 -1.08
C VAL A 18 17.25 15.42 -1.23
N TYR A 19 16.98 16.25 -0.23
CA TYR A 19 17.52 17.62 -0.24
C TYR A 19 19.04 17.60 -0.07
N PRO A 20 19.80 18.42 -0.82
CA PRO A 20 21.23 18.54 -0.66
C PRO A 20 21.67 18.88 0.78
N SER A 21 20.85 19.67 1.50
CA SER A 21 21.06 19.97 2.92
C SER A 21 20.97 18.75 3.82
N GLU A 22 20.14 17.77 3.48
CA GLU A 22 20.09 16.49 4.22
C GLU A 22 21.36 15.69 3.97
N LEU A 23 21.80 15.55 2.71
CA LEU A 23 23.05 14.86 2.37
C LEU A 23 24.24 15.45 3.10
N SER A 24 24.31 16.74 3.25
CA SER A 24 25.41 17.44 3.93
C SER A 24 25.46 17.16 5.44
N THR A 25 24.39 16.65 6.05
CA THR A 25 24.38 16.26 7.47
C THR A 25 25.11 14.93 7.72
N PHE A 26 25.36 14.15 6.67
CA PHE A 26 26.09 12.89 6.74
C PHE A 26 27.53 13.10 6.29
N SER A 27 28.45 12.33 6.84
CA SER A 27 29.84 12.38 6.43
C SER A 27 30.07 11.88 4.99
N SER A 28 29.15 11.09 4.46
CA SER A 28 29.14 10.59 3.09
C SER A 28 27.79 9.96 2.73
N VAL A 29 27.54 9.82 1.42
CA VAL A 29 26.38 9.06 0.90
C VAL A 29 26.35 7.63 1.48
N SER A 30 27.49 6.98 1.55
CA SER A 30 27.60 5.62 2.13
C SER A 30 27.25 5.59 3.63
N ALA A 31 27.55 6.65 4.38
CA ALA A 31 27.16 6.75 5.79
C ALA A 31 25.64 6.86 5.93
N ARG A 32 25.00 7.69 5.08
CA ARG A 32 23.55 7.81 5.02
C ARG A 32 22.89 6.48 4.65
N GLN A 33 23.37 5.82 3.60
CA GLN A 33 22.87 4.51 3.19
C GLN A 33 22.96 3.48 4.31
N ARG A 34 24.13 3.35 4.97
CA ARG A 34 24.26 2.44 6.11
C ARG A 34 23.27 2.74 7.23
N MET A 35 23.01 4.01 7.53
CA MET A 35 22.04 4.36 8.55
C MET A 35 20.61 3.89 8.19
N ILE A 36 20.21 4.06 6.93
CA ILE A 36 18.89 3.75 6.44
C ILE A 36 18.69 2.23 6.21
N THR A 37 19.77 1.51 5.87
CA THR A 37 19.72 0.06 5.61
C THR A 37 19.96 -0.75 6.87
N THR A 38 21.20 -0.84 7.31
CA THR A 38 21.67 -1.73 8.39
C THR A 38 21.88 -1.02 9.72
N GLY A 39 21.79 0.30 9.76
CA GLY A 39 21.84 1.09 10.99
C GLY A 39 20.58 0.93 11.87
N SER A 40 20.57 1.61 13.00
CA SER A 40 19.43 1.51 13.95
C SER A 40 18.10 1.92 13.33
N ILE A 41 18.10 2.99 12.54
CA ILE A 41 16.89 3.48 11.84
C ILE A 41 16.42 2.45 10.83
N GLY A 42 17.29 1.96 9.94
CA GLY A 42 16.93 0.97 8.93
C GLY A 42 16.40 -0.32 9.54
N ARG A 43 17.04 -0.82 10.60
CA ARG A 43 16.53 -2.00 11.32
C ARG A 43 15.16 -1.76 11.96
N SER A 44 14.96 -0.60 12.58
CA SER A 44 13.67 -0.24 13.17
C SER A 44 12.58 -0.13 12.10
N TRP A 45 12.89 0.45 10.96
CA TRP A 45 11.95 0.51 9.85
C TRP A 45 11.59 -0.88 9.33
N ALA A 46 12.58 -1.71 9.05
CA ALA A 46 12.32 -3.07 8.56
C ALA A 46 11.43 -3.89 9.50
N SER A 47 11.56 -3.68 10.81
CA SER A 47 10.75 -4.39 11.80
C SER A 47 9.33 -3.87 11.95
N ASN A 48 9.10 -2.58 11.64
CA ASN A 48 7.83 -1.91 11.97
C ASN A 48 7.10 -1.32 10.74
N TYR A 49 7.74 -1.34 9.57
CA TYR A 49 7.15 -0.78 8.35
C TYR A 49 6.02 -1.64 7.82
N THR A 50 4.93 -0.99 7.48
CA THR A 50 3.82 -1.60 6.75
C THR A 50 3.59 -0.83 5.44
N THR A 51 3.51 -1.56 4.34
CA THR A 51 3.28 -0.99 3.00
C THR A 51 1.85 -0.48 2.85
N ALA A 52 0.91 -1.20 3.45
CA ALA A 52 -0.50 -0.84 3.51
C ALA A 52 -1.04 -1.09 4.91
N ALA A 53 -2.08 -0.37 5.29
CA ALA A 53 -2.76 -0.61 6.56
C ALA A 53 -4.28 -0.62 6.38
N ARG A 54 -4.95 -1.45 7.20
CA ARG A 54 -6.40 -1.49 7.34
C ARG A 54 -6.76 -1.10 8.77
N LEU A 55 -7.48 0.01 8.93
CA LEU A 55 -7.91 0.51 10.21
C LEU A 55 -9.42 0.28 10.38
N PRO A 56 -9.83 -0.65 11.24
CA PRO A 56 -11.24 -0.82 11.59
C PRO A 56 -11.83 0.43 12.25
N LEU A 57 -13.05 0.77 11.90
CA LEU A 57 -13.80 1.86 12.51
C LEU A 57 -14.67 1.39 13.68
N HIS A 58 -14.80 0.08 13.86
CA HIS A 58 -15.54 -0.54 14.93
C HIS A 58 -14.82 -1.77 15.49
N PRO A 59 -14.76 -1.96 16.81
CA PRO A 59 -14.03 -3.08 17.43
C PRO A 59 -14.50 -4.48 17.00
N SER A 60 -15.79 -4.61 16.64
CA SER A 60 -16.38 -5.92 16.27
C SER A 60 -15.83 -6.47 14.93
N ILE A 61 -15.18 -5.65 14.11
CA ILE A 61 -14.62 -6.09 12.81
C ILE A 61 -13.13 -6.45 12.89
N GLY A 62 -12.61 -6.58 14.09
CA GLY A 62 -11.25 -7.04 14.36
C GLY A 62 -10.24 -5.94 14.67
N PRO A 63 -9.00 -6.32 14.98
CA PRO A 63 -7.93 -5.38 15.29
C PRO A 63 -7.39 -4.70 14.00
N PRO A 64 -6.61 -3.61 14.14
CA PRO A 64 -5.88 -3.01 13.03
C PRO A 64 -5.04 -4.06 12.27
N ASN A 65 -5.05 -3.96 10.95
CA ASN A 65 -4.36 -4.84 10.02
C ASN A 65 -4.80 -6.31 10.04
N ALA A 66 -5.92 -6.65 10.68
CA ALA A 66 -6.51 -7.97 10.50
C ALA A 66 -6.78 -8.24 9.01
N PRO A 67 -6.44 -9.43 8.49
CA PRO A 67 -6.61 -9.77 7.09
C PRO A 67 -8.08 -9.75 6.67
N TYR A 68 -8.32 -9.28 5.45
CA TYR A 68 -9.63 -9.33 4.83
C TYR A 68 -9.54 -9.94 3.41
N PRO A 69 -10.34 -10.95 3.07
CA PRO A 69 -11.26 -11.64 3.98
C PRO A 69 -10.52 -12.41 5.10
N PRO A 70 -11.18 -12.63 6.24
CA PRO A 70 -10.60 -13.45 7.31
C PRO A 70 -10.28 -14.87 6.83
N TYR A 71 -9.26 -15.48 7.38
CA TYR A 71 -8.90 -16.87 7.05
C TYR A 71 -10.07 -17.83 7.27
N GLY A 72 -10.24 -18.74 6.32
CA GLY A 72 -11.35 -19.69 6.33
C GLY A 72 -12.65 -19.15 5.73
N PHE A 73 -12.69 -17.89 5.32
CA PHE A 73 -13.85 -17.32 4.62
C PHE A 73 -13.82 -17.68 3.14
N SER A 74 -14.66 -18.63 2.73
CA SER A 74 -14.83 -18.98 1.31
C SER A 74 -15.95 -18.14 0.71
N LEU A 75 -15.64 -17.34 -0.31
CA LEU A 75 -16.63 -16.57 -1.08
C LEU A 75 -17.68 -17.47 -1.77
N HIS A 76 -17.46 -18.79 -1.83
CA HIS A 76 -18.42 -19.76 -2.36
C HIS A 76 -19.53 -20.09 -1.39
N SER A 77 -19.40 -19.80 -0.10
CA SER A 77 -20.42 -20.07 0.92
C SER A 77 -21.65 -19.17 0.82
N GLN A 78 -21.60 -18.09 0.03
CA GLN A 78 -22.75 -17.19 -0.12
C GLN A 78 -23.79 -17.66 -1.15
N LYS A 79 -23.48 -18.69 -1.96
CA LYS A 79 -24.45 -19.19 -2.98
C LYS A 79 -25.34 -20.35 -2.51
N GLU A 80 -25.01 -21.03 -1.42
CA GLU A 80 -25.76 -22.19 -0.96
C GLU A 80 -26.71 -21.94 0.22
N SER A 81 -26.75 -20.73 0.76
CA SER A 81 -27.63 -20.40 1.91
C SER A 81 -29.04 -19.92 1.52
N GLN A 82 -29.56 -20.33 0.35
CA GLN A 82 -30.91 -19.95 -0.08
C GLN A 82 -32.01 -20.92 0.35
N PHE A 83 -31.71 -21.93 1.14
CA PHE A 83 -32.71 -22.83 1.66
C PHE A 83 -32.52 -23.10 3.16
N LEU A 84 -32.92 -22.13 3.98
CA LEU A 84 -33.47 -22.39 5.32
C LEU A 84 -34.01 -21.06 5.86
N ASP A 85 -35.33 -20.98 5.77
CA ASP A 85 -36.18 -19.97 6.38
C ASP A 85 -36.05 -20.01 7.90
N THR A 86 -35.45 -19.02 8.49
CA THR A 86 -35.83 -18.51 9.83
C THR A 86 -35.05 -17.21 10.17
N ALA A 87 -35.80 -16.14 10.23
CA ALA A 87 -35.65 -14.95 11.08
C ALA A 87 -34.24 -14.31 11.25
N SER A 88 -34.03 -13.20 10.49
CA SER A 88 -33.43 -11.96 10.97
C SER A 88 -32.06 -12.03 11.67
N VAL A 89 -30.96 -11.97 10.91
CA VAL A 89 -29.79 -11.10 11.10
C VAL A 89 -28.80 -11.23 9.90
N PRO A 90 -28.94 -10.60 8.79
CA PRO A 90 -27.87 -10.67 7.77
C PRO A 90 -27.35 -9.32 7.25
N HIS A 91 -28.09 -8.23 7.40
CA HIS A 91 -27.62 -6.99 6.75
C HIS A 91 -26.59 -6.19 7.55
N ALA A 92 -26.63 -6.26 8.87
CA ALA A 92 -25.71 -5.50 9.73
C ALA A 92 -24.27 -6.02 9.72
N GLU A 93 -24.06 -7.33 9.67
CA GLU A 93 -22.70 -7.92 9.62
C GLU A 93 -22.00 -7.66 8.29
N SER A 94 -22.72 -7.69 7.18
CA SER A 94 -22.19 -7.38 5.85
C SER A 94 -21.73 -5.92 5.73
N GLU A 95 -22.47 -4.98 6.26
CA GLU A 95 -22.10 -3.56 6.27
C GLU A 95 -20.97 -3.26 7.25
N LEU A 96 -20.95 -3.90 8.42
CA LEU A 96 -19.88 -3.76 9.40
C LEU A 96 -18.56 -4.27 8.87
N SER A 97 -18.53 -5.35 8.09
CA SER A 97 -17.27 -5.90 7.54
C SER A 97 -16.50 -4.91 6.67
N HIS A 98 -17.18 -3.94 6.04
CA HIS A 98 -16.60 -2.88 5.23
C HIS A 98 -16.36 -1.57 6.01
N SER A 99 -16.66 -1.54 7.30
CA SER A 99 -16.44 -0.35 8.15
C SER A 99 -14.98 -0.20 8.56
N ALA A 100 -14.09 -0.15 7.59
CA ALA A 100 -12.66 0.08 7.79
C ALA A 100 -12.14 1.13 6.80
N LEU A 101 -10.97 1.68 7.09
CA LEU A 101 -10.20 2.55 6.20
C LEU A 101 -8.98 1.79 5.70
N SER A 102 -8.62 1.95 4.43
CA SER A 102 -7.32 1.56 3.91
C SER A 102 -6.39 2.76 3.81
N PHE A 103 -5.13 2.53 4.18
CA PHE A 103 -4.05 3.51 4.03
C PHE A 103 -2.99 2.90 3.13
N VAL A 104 -2.60 3.64 2.11
CA VAL A 104 -1.60 3.20 1.14
C VAL A 104 -0.90 4.44 0.57
N HIS A 105 0.35 4.31 0.12
CA HIS A 105 1.07 5.48 -0.36
C HIS A 105 0.58 5.95 -1.75
N GLY A 106 0.66 5.10 -2.77
CA GLY A 106 0.24 5.45 -4.14
C GLY A 106 -1.26 5.27 -4.37
N GLY A 107 -1.77 4.09 -4.06
CA GLY A 107 -3.15 3.69 -4.26
C GLY A 107 -3.26 2.20 -4.56
N LEU A 108 -4.43 1.63 -4.40
CA LEU A 108 -4.69 0.23 -4.72
C LEU A 108 -5.30 0.16 -6.12
N SER A 109 -4.51 -0.26 -7.11
CA SER A 109 -4.98 -0.41 -8.48
C SER A 109 -6.04 -1.50 -8.61
N PRO A 110 -7.10 -1.34 -9.41
CA PRO A 110 -8.07 -2.40 -9.68
C PRO A 110 -7.44 -3.60 -10.41
N SER A 111 -6.33 -3.39 -11.11
CA SER A 111 -5.58 -4.45 -11.81
C SER A 111 -4.46 -5.08 -10.99
N TYR A 112 -4.20 -4.60 -9.75
CA TYR A 112 -3.17 -5.19 -8.90
C TYR A 112 -3.60 -6.59 -8.42
N SER A 113 -2.77 -7.60 -8.68
CA SER A 113 -3.12 -9.02 -8.45
C SER A 113 -3.21 -9.38 -6.97
N ASN A 114 -2.34 -8.79 -6.13
CA ASN A 114 -2.11 -9.16 -4.73
C ASN A 114 -2.90 -8.30 -3.74
N LEU A 115 -4.16 -7.96 -4.06
CA LEU A 115 -5.03 -7.18 -3.16
C LEU A 115 -5.59 -7.98 -1.98
N SER A 116 -5.62 -9.30 -2.07
CA SER A 116 -6.26 -10.15 -1.07
C SER A 116 -5.33 -11.29 -0.66
N PRO A 117 -5.27 -11.63 0.62
CA PRO A 117 -5.90 -10.96 1.77
C PRO A 117 -5.26 -9.60 2.07
N PHE A 118 -6.10 -8.58 2.25
CA PHE A 118 -5.66 -7.21 2.52
C PHE A 118 -5.59 -6.94 4.04
N PRO A 119 -4.58 -6.23 4.57
CA PRO A 119 -3.37 -5.71 3.92
C PRO A 119 -2.19 -6.70 3.96
N GLU A 120 -2.43 -7.92 4.43
CA GLU A 120 -1.40 -8.90 4.80
C GLU A 120 -0.49 -9.25 3.62
N LYS A 121 -1.06 -9.62 2.46
CA LYS A 121 -0.25 -10.02 1.29
C LYS A 121 0.65 -8.88 0.81
N ILE A 122 0.15 -7.65 0.80
CA ILE A 122 0.93 -6.46 0.42
C ILE A 122 2.08 -6.22 1.41
N ASN A 123 1.80 -6.37 2.70
CA ASN A 123 2.81 -6.17 3.75
C ASN A 123 3.87 -7.27 3.75
N GLU A 124 3.49 -8.51 3.49
CA GLU A 124 4.41 -9.64 3.33
C GLU A 124 5.39 -9.40 2.17
N LEU A 125 4.88 -9.03 1.00
CA LEU A 125 5.70 -8.71 -0.17
C LEU A 125 6.58 -7.48 0.08
N GLY A 126 6.04 -6.43 0.71
CA GLY A 126 6.79 -5.23 1.05
C GLY A 126 7.92 -5.51 2.04
N HIS A 127 7.68 -6.35 3.05
CA HIS A 127 8.69 -6.77 4.01
C HIS A 127 9.78 -7.61 3.37
N SER A 128 9.42 -8.56 2.51
CA SER A 128 10.35 -9.38 1.74
C SER A 128 11.25 -8.52 0.86
N LEU A 129 10.68 -7.64 0.06
CA LEU A 129 11.45 -6.73 -0.81
C LEU A 129 12.36 -5.81 -0.01
N LEU A 130 11.86 -5.24 1.10
CA LEU A 130 12.64 -4.38 1.98
C LEU A 130 13.85 -5.13 2.58
N SER A 131 13.66 -6.37 3.00
CA SER A 131 14.73 -7.23 3.50
C SER A 131 15.79 -7.48 2.44
N LYS A 132 15.41 -7.79 1.21
CA LYS A 132 16.34 -7.96 0.08
C LYS A 132 17.13 -6.68 -0.20
N LEU A 133 16.46 -5.53 -0.21
CA LEU A 133 17.09 -4.23 -0.41
C LEU A 133 18.09 -3.89 0.69
N GLN A 134 17.83 -4.26 1.95
CA GLN A 134 18.74 -4.02 3.06
C GLN A 134 20.03 -4.84 2.97
N HIS A 135 19.93 -6.06 2.49
CA HIS A 135 21.05 -7.01 2.52
C HIS A 135 21.86 -7.05 1.22
N ARG A 136 21.38 -6.42 0.14
CA ARG A 136 22.11 -6.42 -1.11
C ARG A 136 23.41 -5.63 -1.02
N LYS A 137 24.43 -6.09 -1.76
CA LYS A 137 25.61 -5.28 -2.04
C LYS A 137 25.21 -4.15 -2.99
N GLN A 138 25.61 -2.92 -2.67
CA GLN A 138 25.40 -1.79 -3.54
C GLN A 138 26.04 -2.03 -4.89
N PRO A 139 25.30 -2.14 -6.00
CA PRO A 139 25.92 -2.15 -7.31
C PRO A 139 26.49 -0.77 -7.62
N PRO A 140 27.55 -0.68 -8.42
CA PRO A 140 28.05 0.61 -8.88
C PRO A 140 26.99 1.33 -9.71
N PRO A 141 26.97 2.67 -9.71
CA PRO A 141 26.13 3.44 -10.61
C PRO A 141 26.42 3.03 -12.06
N HIS A 142 25.40 2.76 -12.85
CA HIS A 142 25.58 2.43 -14.27
C HIS A 142 24.84 3.41 -15.16
N PRO A 143 25.57 4.20 -15.93
CA PRO A 143 24.94 5.02 -16.96
C PRO A 143 24.24 4.14 -18.00
N PRO A 144 23.11 4.56 -18.58
CA PRO A 144 22.44 5.84 -18.35
C PRO A 144 21.51 5.84 -17.13
N ASN A 145 21.36 4.71 -16.44
CA ASN A 145 20.50 4.60 -15.27
C ASN A 145 21.34 4.74 -13.99
N PRO A 146 21.29 5.86 -13.29
CA PRO A 146 22.05 6.07 -12.06
C PRO A 146 21.52 5.23 -10.88
N TYR A 147 20.39 4.52 -11.08
CA TYR A 147 19.74 3.77 -10.01
C TYR A 147 20.05 2.29 -10.14
N PRO A 148 20.39 1.65 -9.05
CA PRO A 148 20.79 0.24 -9.07
C PRO A 148 19.62 -0.71 -9.36
N GLY A 149 18.40 -0.23 -9.47
CA GLY A 149 17.23 -1.09 -9.71
C GLY A 149 16.89 -1.99 -8.52
N LEU A 150 16.01 -2.93 -8.74
CA LEU A 150 15.63 -3.94 -7.76
C LEU A 150 16.71 -5.02 -7.62
N PRO A 151 16.80 -5.74 -6.48
CA PRO A 151 17.68 -6.89 -6.31
C PRO A 151 17.44 -7.96 -7.36
N HIS A 152 18.47 -8.73 -7.72
CA HIS A 152 18.36 -9.78 -8.74
C HIS A 152 17.43 -10.94 -8.35
N ASP A 153 17.20 -11.13 -7.06
CA ASP A 153 16.32 -12.14 -6.49
C ASP A 153 14.91 -11.62 -6.21
N THR A 154 14.55 -10.47 -6.78
CA THR A 154 13.19 -9.93 -6.74
C THR A 154 12.24 -10.83 -7.50
N THR A 155 11.11 -11.18 -6.89
CA THR A 155 10.07 -11.97 -7.53
C THR A 155 9.15 -11.11 -8.39
N GLU A 156 8.40 -11.73 -9.30
CA GLU A 156 7.41 -11.02 -10.14
C GLU A 156 6.37 -10.27 -9.30
N GLU A 157 5.92 -10.86 -8.17
CA GLU A 157 4.97 -10.21 -7.26
C GLU A 157 5.58 -8.98 -6.57
N GLU A 158 6.86 -9.04 -6.20
CA GLU A 158 7.59 -7.91 -5.63
C GLU A 158 7.87 -6.82 -6.68
N GLU A 159 8.13 -7.21 -7.93
CA GLU A 159 8.24 -6.26 -9.04
C GLU A 159 6.91 -5.56 -9.30
N GLU A 160 5.79 -6.29 -9.27
CA GLU A 160 4.45 -5.73 -9.40
C GLU A 160 4.13 -4.78 -8.22
N LEU A 161 4.52 -5.14 -6.99
CA LEU A 161 4.36 -4.28 -5.82
C LEU A 161 5.05 -2.92 -6.01
N TYR A 162 6.25 -2.93 -6.58
CA TYR A 162 7.06 -1.73 -6.83
C TYR A 162 6.79 -1.08 -8.18
N GLY A 163 6.03 -1.73 -9.03
CA GLY A 163 5.68 -1.24 -10.36
C GLY A 163 4.67 -0.10 -10.35
N SER A 164 4.44 0.49 -11.51
CA SER A 164 3.52 1.64 -11.68
C SER A 164 2.06 1.35 -11.29
N ASN A 165 1.64 0.08 -11.33
CA ASN A 165 0.32 -0.39 -10.86
C ASN A 165 0.33 -0.87 -9.40
N GLY A 166 1.50 -0.93 -8.80
CA GLY A 166 1.66 -1.35 -7.42
C GLY A 166 1.26 -0.27 -6.41
N PRO A 167 0.99 -0.66 -5.16
CA PRO A 167 0.46 0.22 -4.12
C PRO A 167 1.39 1.39 -3.76
N LEU A 168 2.68 1.32 -4.13
CA LEU A 168 3.63 2.39 -3.87
C LEU A 168 3.60 3.51 -4.93
N TRP A 169 3.25 3.18 -6.19
CA TRP A 169 3.40 4.11 -7.31
C TRP A 169 2.10 4.41 -8.06
N TYR A 170 1.03 3.65 -7.84
CA TYR A 170 -0.20 3.83 -8.60
C TYR A 170 -0.78 5.23 -8.45
N ARG A 171 -1.01 5.89 -9.57
CA ARG A 171 -1.52 7.28 -9.65
C ARG A 171 -2.92 7.38 -10.26
N GLY A 172 -3.51 6.24 -10.67
CA GLY A 172 -4.75 6.25 -11.43
C GLY A 172 -5.90 6.98 -10.74
N TRP A 173 -6.05 6.82 -9.43
CA TRP A 173 -7.11 7.48 -8.66
C TRP A 173 -7.01 9.00 -8.65
N ALA A 174 -5.79 9.56 -8.71
CA ALA A 174 -5.58 10.99 -8.73
C ALA A 174 -5.57 11.60 -10.15
N MET A 175 -5.26 10.78 -11.18
CA MET A 175 -5.07 11.25 -12.56
C MET A 175 -6.24 10.96 -13.49
N GLN A 176 -7.11 10.02 -13.16
CA GLN A 176 -8.27 9.66 -13.97
C GLN A 176 -9.45 10.60 -13.72
N THR A 177 -10.42 10.58 -14.64
CA THR A 177 -11.66 11.34 -14.45
C THR A 177 -12.47 10.77 -13.30
N GLU A 178 -13.22 11.63 -12.61
CA GLU A 178 -14.09 11.23 -11.50
C GLU A 178 -15.05 10.12 -11.88
N ALA A 179 -15.68 10.20 -13.05
CA ALA A 179 -16.62 9.18 -13.52
C ALA A 179 -15.96 7.79 -13.60
N LYS A 180 -14.70 7.71 -14.09
CA LYS A 180 -13.96 6.46 -14.13
C LYS A 180 -13.56 5.97 -12.75
N VAL A 181 -13.05 6.86 -11.91
CA VAL A 181 -12.72 6.53 -10.51
C VAL A 181 -13.93 5.97 -9.78
N CYS A 182 -15.07 6.64 -9.85
CA CYS A 182 -16.31 6.20 -9.21
C CYS A 182 -16.80 4.84 -9.71
N SER A 183 -16.58 4.52 -10.99
CA SER A 183 -16.99 3.22 -11.54
C SER A 183 -16.13 2.05 -11.10
N GLU A 184 -14.87 2.29 -10.73
CA GLU A 184 -13.88 1.23 -10.45
C GLU A 184 -13.55 1.07 -8.96
N VAL A 185 -13.62 2.16 -8.18
CA VAL A 185 -13.15 2.17 -6.79
C VAL A 185 -13.92 1.23 -5.88
N ASP A 186 -15.23 1.09 -6.10
CA ASP A 186 -16.08 0.21 -5.29
C ASP A 186 -15.64 -1.24 -5.30
N ALA A 187 -15.16 -1.73 -6.45
CA ALA A 187 -14.67 -3.09 -6.57
C ALA A 187 -13.40 -3.31 -5.73
N VAL A 188 -12.52 -2.31 -5.69
CA VAL A 188 -11.30 -2.36 -4.88
C VAL A 188 -11.63 -2.29 -3.39
N LEU A 189 -12.51 -1.37 -2.99
CA LEU A 189 -12.94 -1.22 -1.60
C LEU A 189 -13.61 -2.50 -1.08
N LYS A 190 -14.43 -3.16 -1.89
CA LYS A 190 -15.04 -4.46 -1.56
C LYS A 190 -13.98 -5.55 -1.37
N LYS A 191 -12.99 -5.64 -2.28
CA LYS A 191 -11.92 -6.63 -2.16
C LYS A 191 -11.08 -6.45 -0.90
N THR A 192 -10.90 -5.22 -0.44
CA THR A 192 -10.09 -4.88 0.74
C THR A 192 -10.88 -4.80 2.04
N GLY A 193 -12.20 -4.95 1.98
CA GLY A 193 -13.08 -4.82 3.15
C GLY A 193 -13.01 -3.45 3.78
N THR A 194 -12.95 -2.40 2.95
CA THR A 194 -12.83 -1.01 3.40
C THR A 194 -13.90 -0.14 2.78
N ARG A 195 -14.26 0.95 3.45
CA ARG A 195 -15.24 1.89 2.94
C ARG A 195 -14.59 3.13 2.32
N ARG A 196 -13.33 3.40 2.62
CA ARG A 196 -12.54 4.51 2.07
C ARG A 196 -11.08 4.12 1.92
N MET A 197 -10.43 4.69 0.92
CA MET A 197 -9.00 4.60 0.71
C MET A 197 -8.37 5.98 0.95
N ILE A 198 -7.33 6.00 1.79
CA ILE A 198 -6.52 7.19 2.06
C ILE A 198 -5.18 6.97 1.40
N MET A 199 -4.81 7.88 0.51
CA MET A 199 -3.60 7.78 -0.29
C MET A 199 -2.87 9.13 -0.37
N GLY A 200 -1.62 9.10 -0.82
CA GLY A 200 -0.78 10.27 -1.07
C GLY A 200 -0.11 10.19 -2.43
N HIS A 201 1.21 10.33 -2.49
CA HIS A 201 2.07 10.15 -3.66
C HIS A 201 1.85 11.15 -4.81
N THR A 202 0.62 11.42 -5.19
CA THR A 202 0.28 12.34 -6.29
C THR A 202 -0.32 13.60 -5.67
N PRO A 203 0.45 14.71 -5.59
CA PRO A 203 -0.08 15.95 -5.05
C PRO A 203 -1.12 16.53 -6.02
N ASP A 204 -2.28 16.89 -5.50
CA ASP A 204 -3.24 17.71 -6.20
C ASP A 204 -3.00 19.17 -5.84
N PHE A 205 -2.43 19.93 -6.79
CA PHE A 205 -2.20 21.38 -6.64
C PHE A 205 -3.46 22.20 -6.90
N HIS A 206 -4.46 21.60 -7.50
CA HIS A 206 -5.79 22.15 -7.63
C HIS A 206 -6.64 21.53 -6.53
N VAL A 207 -6.75 22.23 -5.40
CA VAL A 207 -7.71 21.85 -4.36
C VAL A 207 -9.10 21.83 -5.01
N ARG A 208 -9.46 20.72 -5.60
CA ARG A 208 -10.82 20.45 -5.96
C ARG A 208 -11.55 20.27 -4.64
N GLN A 209 -12.12 21.37 -4.14
CA GLN A 209 -13.21 21.27 -3.18
C GLN A 209 -14.34 20.52 -3.91
N HIS A 210 -14.23 19.22 -3.98
CA HIS A 210 -15.39 18.39 -4.24
C HIS A 210 -16.26 18.56 -3.01
N LEU A 211 -17.20 19.51 -3.11
CA LEU A 211 -18.29 19.63 -2.18
C LEU A 211 -18.94 18.26 -2.11
N LEU A 212 -18.80 17.70 -0.96
CA LEU A 212 -19.12 16.33 -0.60
C LEU A 212 -20.61 16.05 -0.79
N GLU A 213 -20.93 15.51 -1.92
CA GLU A 213 -22.14 14.71 -2.03
C GLU A 213 -21.95 13.41 -1.23
N PRO A 214 -23.02 12.75 -0.70
CA PRO A 214 -22.90 11.64 0.26
C PRO A 214 -22.15 10.39 -0.22
N GLN A 215 -21.57 10.41 -1.41
CA GLN A 215 -20.89 9.27 -2.05
C GLN A 215 -19.37 9.34 -2.03
N GLN A 216 -18.76 10.24 -1.26
CA GLN A 216 -17.30 10.38 -1.26
C GLN A 216 -16.60 9.24 -0.55
N ARG A 217 -15.87 8.45 -1.34
CA ARG A 217 -15.18 7.22 -0.92
C ARG A 217 -13.66 7.30 -1.00
N LEU A 218 -13.11 8.39 -1.53
CA LEU A 218 -11.66 8.67 -1.62
C LEU A 218 -11.31 9.93 -0.83
N ILE A 219 -10.27 9.89 -0.04
CA ILE A 219 -9.62 11.00 0.65
C ILE A 219 -8.10 10.89 0.46
#